data_b034e97d33b0d83571c419722a665827
#
_entry.id   b034e97d33b0d83571c419722a665827
#
_cell.length_a   1.000
_cell.length_b   1.000
_cell.length_c   1.000
_cell.angle_alpha   90.00
_cell.angle_beta   90.00
_cell.angle_gamma   90.00
#
_symmetry.space_group_name_H-M   'P 1'
#
loop_
_entity.id
_entity.type
_entity.pdbx_description
1 polymer ?
#
loop_
_entity_poly.entity_id
_entity_poly.type
_entity_poly.pdbx_seq_one_letter_code
_entity_poly.pdbx_strand_id
1 'polypeptide(L)'
;MKQEDTKRRILDQALELFATRGYDAVSMGDIGRAVGIRAPSLYNHFPGKQAIFEAIVEDTAAQYEADTGRIDIHVQDATRDIPVFTEITEDALLAKVRQIFDYSLHNGKISRFRRMMTHEQFRSPELAELYTHRYVERVTAYHAGIFR
;
A
#
# COMPACT_ATOMS: atom_id res chain seq x y z
N MET A 1 -2.00 -22.71 1.61
CA MET A 1 -0.56 -22.52 1.37
C MET A 1 -0.23 -22.20 -0.09
N LYS A 2 -0.32 -23.14 -1.05
CA LYS A 2 0.06 -22.88 -2.46
C LYS A 2 -0.72 -21.75 -3.17
N GLN A 3 -1.99 -21.55 -2.87
CA GLN A 3 -2.85 -20.56 -3.55
C GLN A 3 -2.59 -19.15 -3.03
N GLU A 4 -2.33 -19.00 -1.74
CA GLU A 4 -2.01 -17.72 -1.10
C GLU A 4 -0.63 -17.20 -1.51
N ASP A 5 0.35 -18.09 -1.64
CA ASP A 5 1.67 -17.78 -2.16
C ASP A 5 1.61 -17.29 -3.63
N THR A 6 0.79 -17.92 -4.46
CA THR A 6 0.58 -17.48 -5.85
C THR A 6 -0.10 -16.11 -5.90
N LYS A 7 -1.12 -15.87 -5.07
CA LYS A 7 -1.81 -14.57 -5.00
C LYS A 7 -0.84 -13.45 -4.62
N ARG A 8 0.01 -13.68 -3.62
CA ARG A 8 1.05 -12.72 -3.21
C ARG A 8 2.04 -12.43 -4.33
N ARG A 9 2.53 -13.46 -5.02
CA ARG A 9 3.42 -13.29 -6.19
C ARG A 9 2.77 -12.49 -7.31
N ILE A 10 1.47 -12.66 -7.55
CA ILE A 10 0.71 -11.86 -8.52
C ILE A 10 0.73 -10.39 -8.12
N LEU A 11 0.44 -10.07 -6.87
CA LEU A 11 0.44 -8.68 -6.38
C LEU A 11 1.83 -8.04 -6.49
N ASP A 12 2.88 -8.75 -6.09
CA ASP A 12 4.26 -8.24 -6.13
C ASP A 12 4.72 -7.95 -7.57
N GLN A 13 4.45 -8.86 -8.51
CA GLN A 13 4.82 -8.69 -9.92
C GLN A 13 3.96 -7.61 -10.61
N ALA A 14 2.67 -7.54 -10.30
CA ALA A 14 1.80 -6.51 -10.82
C ALA A 14 2.20 -5.12 -10.31
N LEU A 15 2.53 -4.99 -9.02
CA LEU A 15 3.04 -3.74 -8.44
C LEU A 15 4.31 -3.27 -9.15
N GLU A 16 5.26 -4.17 -9.40
CA GLU A 16 6.49 -3.84 -10.14
C GLU A 16 6.19 -3.35 -11.57
N LEU A 17 5.32 -4.06 -12.28
CA LEU A 17 4.93 -3.68 -13.64
C LEU A 17 4.18 -2.35 -13.68
N PHE A 18 3.22 -2.13 -12.78
CA PHE A 18 2.47 -0.86 -12.71
C PHE A 18 3.38 0.31 -12.32
N ALA A 19 4.30 0.10 -11.39
CA ALA A 19 5.24 1.13 -10.95
C ALA A 19 6.26 1.53 -12.03
N THR A 20 6.58 0.62 -12.98
CA THR A 20 7.60 0.85 -14.00
C THR A 20 7.03 1.23 -15.36
N ARG A 21 5.85 0.69 -15.72
CA ARG A 21 5.26 0.86 -17.06
C ARG A 21 3.94 1.65 -17.05
N GLY A 22 3.37 1.89 -15.87
CA GLY A 22 2.03 2.45 -15.69
C GLY A 22 0.93 1.39 -15.85
N TYR A 23 -0.22 1.65 -15.24
CA TYR A 23 -1.37 0.73 -15.20
C TYR A 23 -1.89 0.38 -16.59
N ASP A 24 -2.07 1.39 -17.47
CA ASP A 24 -2.67 1.19 -18.79
C ASP A 24 -1.81 0.34 -19.73
N ALA A 25 -0.48 0.48 -19.65
CA ALA A 25 0.46 -0.24 -20.49
C ALA A 25 0.67 -1.71 -20.09
N VAL A 26 0.08 -2.15 -18.99
CA VAL A 26 0.22 -3.52 -18.47
C VAL A 26 -1.05 -4.31 -18.71
N SER A 27 -0.93 -5.47 -19.34
CA SER A 27 -2.03 -6.42 -19.56
C SER A 27 -2.02 -7.55 -18.53
N MET A 28 -3.15 -8.25 -18.38
CA MET A 28 -3.23 -9.50 -17.61
C MET A 28 -2.23 -10.56 -18.12
N GLY A 29 -1.99 -10.60 -19.44
CA GLY A 29 -0.99 -11.46 -20.04
C GLY A 29 0.44 -11.13 -19.61
N ASP A 30 0.78 -9.85 -19.46
CA ASP A 30 2.10 -9.42 -18.96
C ASP A 30 2.30 -9.85 -17.51
N ILE A 31 1.28 -9.67 -16.66
CA ILE A 31 1.32 -10.11 -15.27
C ILE A 31 1.47 -11.64 -15.20
N GLY A 32 0.66 -12.38 -15.96
CA GLY A 32 0.76 -13.84 -16.02
C GLY A 32 2.16 -14.32 -16.42
N ARG A 33 2.76 -13.68 -17.41
CA ARG A 33 4.12 -13.98 -17.87
C ARG A 33 5.18 -13.68 -16.80
N ALA A 34 5.04 -12.56 -16.08
CA ALA A 34 5.96 -12.20 -15.00
C ALA A 34 5.88 -13.16 -13.80
N VAL A 35 4.68 -13.65 -13.49
CA VAL A 35 4.46 -14.65 -12.43
C VAL A 35 4.84 -16.07 -12.87
N GLY A 36 4.94 -16.33 -14.18
CA GLY A 36 5.18 -17.66 -14.75
C GLY A 36 3.92 -18.54 -14.76
N ILE A 37 2.73 -17.94 -14.88
CA ILE A 37 1.45 -18.65 -15.02
C ILE A 37 0.71 -18.22 -16.29
N ARG A 38 -0.18 -19.09 -16.80
CA ARG A 38 -1.01 -18.75 -17.95
C ARG A 38 -2.13 -17.79 -17.56
N ALA A 39 -2.55 -16.93 -18.49
CA ALA A 39 -3.64 -15.97 -18.26
C ALA A 39 -4.93 -16.58 -17.68
N PRO A 40 -5.42 -17.76 -18.13
CA PRO A 40 -6.58 -18.41 -17.50
C PRO A 40 -6.38 -18.71 -16.01
N SER A 41 -5.16 -19.11 -15.61
CA SER A 41 -4.85 -19.35 -14.20
C SER A 41 -4.85 -18.07 -13.38
N LEU A 42 -4.45 -16.94 -13.97
CA LEU A 42 -4.49 -15.62 -13.33
C LEU A 42 -5.93 -15.20 -13.04
N TYR A 43 -6.86 -15.43 -13.97
CA TYR A 43 -8.29 -15.13 -13.79
C TYR A 43 -8.96 -15.95 -12.66
N ASN A 44 -8.40 -17.11 -12.28
CA ASN A 44 -8.86 -17.86 -11.11
C ASN A 44 -8.52 -17.15 -9.78
N HIS A 45 -7.56 -16.21 -9.78
CA HIS A 45 -7.17 -15.45 -8.59
C HIS A 45 -7.78 -14.04 -8.57
N PHE A 46 -7.86 -13.39 -9.74
CA PHE A 46 -8.36 -12.04 -9.88
C PHE A 46 -9.21 -11.90 -11.15
N PRO A 47 -10.44 -11.34 -11.06
CA PRO A 47 -11.32 -11.21 -12.20
C PRO A 47 -10.83 -10.25 -13.28
N GLY A 48 -9.85 -9.41 -12.96
CA GLY A 48 -9.30 -8.42 -13.89
C GLY A 48 -8.17 -7.59 -13.28
N LYS A 49 -7.60 -6.73 -14.10
CA LYS A 49 -6.48 -5.87 -13.75
C LYS A 49 -6.83 -4.89 -12.63
N GLN A 50 -8.06 -4.36 -12.62
CA GLN A 50 -8.54 -3.47 -11.57
C GLN A 50 -8.58 -4.17 -10.21
N ALA A 51 -9.08 -5.39 -10.14
CA ALA A 51 -9.11 -6.16 -8.89
C ALA A 51 -7.70 -6.44 -8.34
N ILE A 52 -6.70 -6.59 -9.22
CA ILE A 52 -5.30 -6.68 -8.80
C ILE A 52 -4.81 -5.34 -8.23
N PHE A 53 -5.13 -4.23 -8.88
CA PHE A 53 -4.78 -2.89 -8.40
C PHE A 53 -5.39 -2.60 -7.02
N GLU A 54 -6.68 -2.85 -6.85
CA GLU A 54 -7.38 -2.71 -5.57
C GLU A 54 -6.74 -3.57 -4.48
N ALA A 55 -6.42 -4.82 -4.80
CA ALA A 55 -5.76 -5.72 -3.87
C ALA A 55 -4.34 -5.26 -3.50
N ILE A 56 -3.60 -4.62 -4.42
CA ILE A 56 -2.30 -4.00 -4.12
C ILE A 56 -2.47 -2.84 -3.13
N VAL A 57 -3.48 -2.00 -3.31
CA VAL A 57 -3.77 -0.88 -2.39
C VAL A 57 -4.07 -1.41 -0.98
N GLU A 58 -4.96 -2.40 -0.86
CA GLU A 58 -5.31 -3.02 0.43
C GLU A 58 -4.12 -3.73 1.09
N ASP A 59 -3.37 -4.53 0.33
CA ASP A 59 -2.21 -5.26 0.83
C ASP A 59 -1.09 -4.31 1.29
N THR A 60 -0.93 -3.19 0.60
CA THR A 60 0.05 -2.16 0.99
C THR A 60 -0.40 -1.41 2.25
N ALA A 61 -1.68 -1.08 2.36
CA ALA A 61 -2.24 -0.44 3.56
C ALA A 61 -2.12 -1.35 4.79
N ALA A 62 -2.46 -2.64 4.63
CA ALA A 62 -2.33 -3.63 5.70
C ALA A 62 -0.87 -3.83 6.15
N GLN A 63 0.06 -3.87 5.19
CA GLN A 63 1.49 -3.97 5.49
C GLN A 63 2.00 -2.72 6.21
N TYR A 64 1.57 -1.53 5.77
CA TYR A 64 1.94 -0.27 6.43
C TYR A 64 1.46 -0.24 7.87
N GLU A 65 0.20 -0.62 8.14
CA GLU A 65 -0.36 -0.73 9.49
C GLU A 65 0.42 -1.72 10.37
N ALA A 66 0.74 -2.89 9.81
CA ALA A 66 1.49 -3.92 10.55
C ALA A 66 2.92 -3.45 10.89
N ASP A 67 3.57 -2.73 9.99
CA ASP A 67 4.94 -2.26 10.19
C ASP A 67 5.00 -1.06 11.14
N THR A 68 4.07 -0.10 11.01
CA THR A 68 3.99 1.05 11.93
C THR A 68 3.51 0.65 13.32
N GLY A 69 2.65 -0.36 13.42
CA GLY A 69 2.21 -0.92 14.69
C GLY A 69 3.35 -1.48 15.56
N ARG A 70 4.48 -1.90 14.94
CA ARG A 70 5.68 -2.35 15.67
C ARG A 70 6.41 -1.23 16.40
N ILE A 71 6.12 0.00 16.08
CA ILE A 71 6.66 1.20 16.73
C ILE A 71 5.54 1.98 17.45
N ASP A 72 4.45 1.29 17.82
CA ASP A 72 3.29 1.86 18.50
C ASP A 72 2.66 3.03 17.73
N ILE A 73 2.45 2.86 16.43
CA ILE A 73 1.73 3.78 15.58
C ILE A 73 0.70 2.99 14.78
N HIS A 74 -0.59 3.24 15.08
CA HIS A 74 -1.73 2.50 14.54
C HIS A 74 -2.59 3.43 13.69
N VAL A 75 -2.19 3.65 12.44
CA VAL A 75 -2.81 4.63 11.52
C VAL A 75 -4.29 4.39 11.21
N GLN A 76 -4.84 3.26 11.62
CA GLN A 76 -6.28 2.97 11.50
C GLN A 76 -7.07 3.27 12.78
N ASP A 77 -6.38 3.48 13.92
CA ASP A 77 -7.04 3.72 15.20
C ASP A 77 -6.22 4.69 16.06
N ALA A 78 -6.45 5.99 15.85
CA ALA A 78 -5.79 7.05 16.62
C ALA A 78 -6.04 6.92 18.14
N THR A 79 -7.16 6.32 18.56
CA THR A 79 -7.51 6.23 19.98
C THR A 79 -6.52 5.38 20.78
N ARG A 80 -5.87 4.42 20.12
CA ARG A 80 -4.81 3.59 20.71
C ARG A 80 -3.55 4.38 21.00
N ASP A 81 -3.27 5.37 20.18
CA ASP A 81 -2.01 6.09 20.19
C ASP A 81 -2.08 7.41 20.99
N ILE A 82 -3.27 7.96 21.22
CA ILE A 82 -3.46 9.18 22.03
C ILE A 82 -2.70 9.13 23.36
N PRO A 83 -2.78 8.06 24.20
CA PRO A 83 -2.03 8.02 25.44
C PRO A 83 -0.52 8.07 25.24
N VAL A 84 -0.01 7.42 24.18
CA VAL A 84 1.42 7.40 23.85
C VAL A 84 1.87 8.81 23.48
N PHE A 85 1.10 9.52 22.64
CA PHE A 85 1.44 10.87 22.19
C PHE A 85 1.23 11.95 23.26
N THR A 86 0.38 11.71 24.26
CA THR A 86 0.16 12.64 25.37
C THR A 86 1.35 12.67 26.32
N GLU A 87 2.03 11.54 26.51
CA GLU A 87 3.12 11.38 27.47
C GLU A 87 4.52 11.32 26.80
N ILE A 88 4.60 11.40 25.46
CA ILE A 88 5.83 11.21 24.71
C ILE A 88 6.79 12.40 24.93
N THR A 89 8.06 12.09 25.11
CA THR A 89 9.10 13.12 25.12
C THR A 89 9.42 13.59 23.70
N GLU A 90 9.98 14.80 23.55
CA GLU A 90 10.39 15.34 22.25
C GLU A 90 11.36 14.41 21.51
N ASP A 91 12.36 13.89 22.22
CA ASP A 91 13.34 12.96 21.62
C ASP A 91 12.69 11.66 21.12
N ALA A 92 11.75 11.10 21.89
CA ALA A 92 11.04 9.90 21.49
C ALA A 92 10.10 10.16 20.31
N LEU A 93 9.44 11.32 20.26
CA LEU A 93 8.62 11.74 19.11
C LEU A 93 9.49 11.88 17.85
N LEU A 94 10.62 12.57 17.94
CA LEU A 94 11.54 12.72 16.83
C LEU A 94 12.08 11.36 16.35
N ALA A 95 12.38 10.44 17.27
CA ALA A 95 12.80 9.10 16.91
C ALA A 95 11.71 8.35 16.13
N LYS A 96 10.44 8.40 16.58
CA LYS A 96 9.30 7.78 15.86
C LYS A 96 9.11 8.40 14.46
N VAL A 97 9.15 9.72 14.35
CA VAL A 97 9.03 10.43 13.07
C VAL A 97 10.14 10.00 12.11
N ARG A 98 11.39 9.93 12.58
CA ARG A 98 12.52 9.46 11.77
C ARG A 98 12.33 8.03 11.29
N GLN A 99 11.86 7.13 12.16
CA GLN A 99 11.61 5.73 11.80
C GLN A 99 10.53 5.60 10.70
N ILE A 100 9.42 6.36 10.82
CA ILE A 100 8.37 6.37 9.78
C ILE A 100 8.92 6.91 8.47
N PHE A 101 9.70 7.99 8.53
CA PHE A 101 10.27 8.63 7.35
C PHE A 101 11.25 7.69 6.64
N ASP A 102 12.14 7.05 7.42
CA ASP A 102 13.10 6.07 6.91
C ASP A 102 12.39 4.86 6.28
N TYR A 103 11.39 4.30 6.96
CA TYR A 103 10.55 3.24 6.42
C TYR A 103 9.88 3.65 5.11
N SER A 104 9.26 4.84 5.08
CA SER A 104 8.55 5.35 3.91
C SER A 104 9.46 5.60 2.71
N LEU A 105 10.71 5.96 2.94
CA LEU A 105 11.68 6.21 1.88
C LEU A 105 12.39 4.95 1.38
N HIS A 106 12.73 4.04 2.29
CA HIS A 106 13.62 2.92 1.98
C HIS A 106 12.91 1.56 1.87
N ASN A 107 11.65 1.43 2.31
CA ASN A 107 10.89 0.22 2.07
C ASN A 107 10.58 0.05 0.57
N GLY A 108 11.13 -1.00 -0.04
CA GLY A 108 11.03 -1.21 -1.47
C GLY A 108 9.59 -1.38 -1.99
N LYS A 109 8.68 -1.96 -1.21
CA LYS A 109 7.26 -2.10 -1.57
C LYS A 109 6.55 -0.75 -1.53
N ILE A 110 6.74 0.02 -0.46
CA ILE A 110 6.16 1.37 -0.32
C ILE A 110 6.68 2.31 -1.40
N SER A 111 7.96 2.23 -1.74
CA SER A 111 8.57 3.03 -2.81
C SER A 111 7.95 2.73 -4.18
N ARG A 112 7.75 1.43 -4.51
CA ARG A 112 7.07 1.02 -5.75
C ARG A 112 5.60 1.45 -5.76
N PHE A 113 4.91 1.29 -4.63
CA PHE A 113 3.52 1.72 -4.48
C PHE A 113 3.37 3.23 -4.70
N ARG A 114 4.20 4.06 -4.08
CA ARG A 114 4.19 5.51 -4.32
C ARG A 114 4.44 5.85 -5.78
N ARG A 115 5.40 5.20 -6.43
CA ARG A 115 5.67 5.40 -7.87
C ARG A 115 4.46 5.06 -8.71
N MET A 116 3.83 3.91 -8.48
CA MET A 116 2.59 3.51 -9.15
C MET A 116 1.51 4.59 -8.96
N MET A 117 1.27 5.04 -7.74
CA MET A 117 0.25 6.05 -7.45
C MET A 117 0.56 7.42 -8.04
N THR A 118 1.82 7.84 -8.04
CA THR A 118 2.24 9.10 -8.68
C THR A 118 1.91 9.13 -10.17
N HIS A 119 1.99 7.99 -10.85
CA HIS A 119 1.62 7.89 -12.26
C HIS A 119 0.10 7.88 -12.46
N GLU A 120 -0.66 7.20 -11.62
CA GLU A 120 -2.07 6.90 -11.87
C GLU A 120 -3.03 7.96 -11.33
N GLN A 121 -2.68 8.68 -10.26
CA GLN A 121 -3.52 9.70 -9.65
C GLN A 121 -3.92 10.86 -10.61
N PHE A 122 -3.14 11.10 -11.66
CA PHE A 122 -3.40 12.15 -12.65
C PHE A 122 -3.99 11.60 -13.96
N ARG A 123 -4.02 10.27 -14.14
CA ARG A 123 -4.43 9.62 -15.39
C ARG A 123 -5.77 8.91 -15.29
N SER A 124 -6.10 8.38 -14.13
CA SER A 124 -7.34 7.65 -13.87
C SER A 124 -8.05 8.23 -12.64
N PRO A 125 -9.15 8.99 -12.84
CA PRO A 125 -9.96 9.50 -11.72
C PRO A 125 -10.46 8.39 -10.80
N GLU A 126 -10.84 7.23 -11.33
CA GLU A 126 -11.31 6.08 -10.54
C GLU A 126 -10.21 5.53 -9.61
N LEU A 127 -8.98 5.39 -10.14
CA LEU A 127 -7.85 4.92 -9.35
C LEU A 127 -7.39 5.98 -8.34
N ALA A 128 -7.48 7.27 -8.70
CA ALA A 128 -7.22 8.37 -7.79
C ALA A 128 -8.20 8.40 -6.62
N GLU A 129 -9.49 8.23 -6.90
CA GLU A 129 -10.55 8.16 -5.89
C GLU A 129 -10.35 6.97 -4.95
N LEU A 130 -10.09 5.80 -5.50
CA LEU A 130 -9.77 4.59 -4.74
C LEU A 130 -8.60 4.81 -3.78
N TYR A 131 -7.51 5.38 -4.28
CA TYR A 131 -6.33 5.70 -3.46
C TYR A 131 -6.64 6.72 -2.38
N THR A 132 -7.35 7.79 -2.73
CA THR A 132 -7.74 8.84 -1.78
C THR A 132 -8.55 8.26 -0.64
N HIS A 133 -9.62 7.52 -0.93
CA HIS A 133 -10.48 6.92 0.10
C HIS A 133 -9.78 5.85 0.92
N ARG A 134 -9.00 4.98 0.27
CA ARG A 134 -8.43 3.81 0.94
C ARG A 134 -7.12 4.10 1.68
N TYR A 135 -6.40 5.13 1.26
CA TYR A 135 -5.08 5.42 1.81
C TYR A 135 -4.98 6.83 2.40
N VAL A 136 -5.27 7.89 1.64
CA VAL A 136 -5.03 9.28 2.07
C VAL A 136 -5.99 9.68 3.20
N GLU A 137 -7.28 9.39 3.07
CA GLU A 137 -8.28 9.77 4.08
C GLU A 137 -8.05 9.09 5.42
N ARG A 138 -7.62 7.82 5.43
CA ARG A 138 -7.30 7.08 6.66
C ARG A 138 -6.15 7.75 7.42
N VAL A 139 -5.07 8.08 6.72
CA VAL A 139 -3.90 8.74 7.33
C VAL A 139 -4.27 10.14 7.82
N THR A 140 -5.07 10.89 7.05
CA THR A 140 -5.55 12.22 7.45
C THR A 140 -6.46 12.14 8.67
N ALA A 141 -7.38 11.19 8.71
CA ALA A 141 -8.27 10.98 9.85
C ALA A 141 -7.48 10.60 11.12
N TYR A 142 -6.45 9.78 10.98
CA TYR A 142 -5.55 9.43 12.09
C TYR A 142 -4.88 10.67 12.67
N HIS A 143 -4.24 11.50 11.84
CA HIS A 143 -3.61 12.73 12.32
C HIS A 143 -4.61 13.70 12.96
N ALA A 144 -5.79 13.86 12.35
CA ALA A 144 -6.85 14.67 12.94
C ALA A 144 -7.33 14.13 14.30
N GLY A 145 -7.28 12.82 14.52
CA GLY A 145 -7.60 12.19 15.80
C GLY A 145 -6.54 12.44 16.87
N ILE A 146 -5.25 12.40 16.49
CA ILE A 146 -4.12 12.62 17.44
C ILE A 146 -4.01 14.09 17.89
N PHE A 147 -4.27 15.05 16.99
CA PHE A 147 -4.03 16.48 17.24
C PHE A 147 -5.29 17.27 17.62
N ARG A 148 -6.36 16.61 18.06
CA ARG A 148 -7.56 17.22 18.64
C ARG A 148 -7.49 17.26 20.16
#